data_dc68ebf6dece5c8ac7966b7fc7cbefff
#
_entry.id   dc68ebf6dece5c8ac7966b7fc7cbefff
#
_cell.length_a   1.000
_cell.length_b   1.000
_cell.length_c   1.000
_cell.angle_alpha   90.00
_cell.angle_beta   90.00
_cell.angle_gamma   90.00
#
_symmetry.space_group_name_H-M   'P 1'
#
loop_
_entity.id
_entity.type
_entity.pdbx_description
1 polymer ?
#
loop_
_entity_poly.entity_id
_entity_poly.type
_entity_poly.pdbx_seq_one_letter_code
_entity_poly.pdbx_strand_id
1 'polypeptide(L)' 'MTRNEYENKIKELGINLQEFNIVIGRKTNVPISTGCYFEDGDWVLCDVDERQNSSIIERGNEDRIFKYLYMITLGKIGK' A
#
# COMPACT_ATOMS: atom_id res chain seq x y z
N MET A 1 6.61 -4.70 10.39
CA MET A 1 5.47 -3.79 10.68
C MET A 1 4.18 -4.50 10.33
N THR A 2 3.24 -4.55 11.24
CA THR A 2 1.92 -5.10 10.98
C THR A 2 1.02 -4.04 10.35
N ARG A 3 -0.14 -4.46 9.83
CA ARG A 3 -1.15 -3.53 9.32
C ARG A 3 -1.56 -2.52 10.38
N ASN A 4 -1.75 -3.00 11.60
CA ASN A 4 -2.16 -2.14 12.72
C ASN A 4 -1.10 -1.09 13.02
N GLU A 5 0.16 -1.49 13.06
CA GLU A 5 1.28 -0.57 13.27
C GLU A 5 1.37 0.47 12.16
N TYR A 6 1.20 0.02 10.91
CA TYR A 6 1.18 0.91 9.75
C TYR A 6 0.06 1.94 9.87
N GLU A 7 -1.16 1.49 10.16
CA GLU A 7 -2.30 2.38 10.30
C GLU A 7 -2.12 3.39 11.41
N ASN A 8 -1.52 2.97 12.54
CA ASN A 8 -1.22 3.88 13.65
C ASN A 8 -0.20 4.94 13.25
N LYS A 9 0.84 4.55 12.50
CA LYS A 9 1.85 5.50 12.01
C LYS A 9 1.25 6.52 11.04
N ILE A 10 0.39 6.06 10.14
CA ILE A 10 -0.31 6.94 9.19
C ILE A 10 -1.18 7.94 9.94
N LYS A 11 -1.87 7.48 10.97
CA LYS A 11 -2.72 8.34 11.80
C LYS A 11 -1.89 9.39 12.55
N GLU A 12 -0.75 8.97 13.13
CA GLU A 12 0.17 9.88 13.81
C GLU A 12 0.70 10.97 12.89
N LEU A 13 0.96 10.63 11.64
CA LEU A 13 1.47 11.58 10.64
C LEU A 13 0.37 12.45 10.03
N GLY A 14 -0.88 12.17 10.34
CA GLY A 14 -2.01 12.94 9.80
C GLY A 14 -2.23 12.73 8.31
N ILE A 15 -1.84 11.58 7.78
CA ILE A 15 -1.92 11.30 6.35
C ILE A 15 -3.30 10.75 6.00
N ASN A 16 -3.89 11.28 4.92
CA ASN A 16 -5.09 10.72 4.32
C ASN A 16 -4.66 9.86 3.12
N LEU A 17 -4.77 8.54 3.26
CA LEU A 17 -4.33 7.61 2.22
C LEU A 17 -5.05 7.80 0.89
N GLN A 18 -6.30 8.25 0.92
CA GLN A 18 -7.05 8.51 -0.30
C GLN A 18 -6.42 9.61 -1.16
N GLU A 19 -5.84 10.61 -0.52
CA GLU A 19 -5.17 11.70 -1.24
C GLU A 19 -3.93 11.22 -1.99
N PHE A 20 -3.34 10.12 -1.55
CA PHE A 20 -2.15 9.54 -2.17
C PHE A 20 -2.47 8.29 -2.98
N ASN A 21 -3.76 8.00 -3.17
CA ASN A 21 -4.24 6.86 -3.94
C ASN A 21 -3.67 5.53 -3.43
N ILE A 22 -3.72 5.34 -2.11
CA ILE A 22 -3.31 4.10 -1.46
C ILE A 22 -4.55 3.37 -0.97
N VAL A 23 -4.72 2.11 -1.40
CA VAL A 23 -5.87 1.28 -1.07
C VAL A 23 -5.40 0.05 -0.31
N ILE A 24 -5.96 -0.20 0.88
CA ILE A 24 -5.58 -1.33 1.73
C ILE A 24 -6.79 -2.24 1.93
N GLY A 25 -6.55 -3.56 1.84
CA GLY A 25 -7.55 -4.58 2.11
C GLY A 25 -8.34 -5.04 0.91
N ARG A 26 -8.09 -4.48 -0.26
CA ARG A 26 -8.76 -4.87 -1.51
C ARG A 26 -7.90 -4.52 -2.71
N LYS A 27 -8.20 -5.14 -3.84
CA LYS A 27 -7.56 -4.79 -5.10
C LYS A 27 -8.08 -3.44 -5.57
N THR A 28 -7.22 -2.71 -6.28
CA THR A 28 -7.59 -1.44 -6.90
C THR A 28 -7.24 -1.47 -8.38
N ASN A 29 -8.03 -0.78 -9.18
CA ASN A 29 -7.75 -0.54 -10.60
C ASN A 29 -7.73 0.96 -10.91
N VAL A 30 -7.72 1.78 -9.89
CA VAL A 30 -7.64 3.24 -10.04
C VAL A 30 -6.29 3.61 -10.64
N PRO A 31 -6.25 4.42 -11.72
CA PRO A 31 -4.97 4.84 -12.31
C PRO A 31 -4.07 5.54 -11.28
N ILE A 32 -2.78 5.26 -11.36
CA ILE A 32 -1.75 5.86 -10.50
C ILE A 32 -2.08 5.63 -9.02
N SER A 33 -2.32 4.36 -8.66
CA SER A 33 -2.61 3.99 -7.27
C SER A 33 -1.72 2.85 -6.82
N THR A 34 -1.64 2.67 -5.50
CA THR A 34 -0.91 1.57 -4.87
C THR A 34 -1.91 0.76 -4.05
N GLY A 35 -1.94 -0.55 -4.26
CA GLY A 35 -2.83 -1.45 -3.55
C GLY A 35 -2.08 -2.42 -2.66
N CYS A 36 -2.69 -2.77 -1.54
CA CYS A 36 -2.16 -3.75 -0.61
C CYS A 36 -3.32 -4.61 -0.14
N TYR A 37 -3.27 -5.92 -0.42
CA TYR A 37 -4.38 -6.81 -0.11
C TYR A 37 -3.87 -8.21 0.24
N PHE A 38 -4.74 -9.01 0.84
CA PHE A 38 -4.43 -10.39 1.23
C PHE A 38 -5.06 -11.34 0.22
N GLU A 39 -4.24 -12.25 -0.34
CA GLU A 39 -4.69 -13.22 -1.33
C GLU A 39 -3.84 -14.48 -1.27
N ASP A 40 -4.50 -15.64 -1.29
CA ASP A 40 -3.84 -16.95 -1.30
C ASP A 40 -2.80 -17.14 -0.19
N GLY A 41 -3.12 -16.67 1.01
CA GLY A 41 -2.26 -16.85 2.17
C GLY A 41 -1.15 -15.82 2.31
N ASP A 42 -0.99 -14.92 1.34
CA ASP A 42 0.04 -13.87 1.36
C ASP A 42 -0.57 -12.48 1.27
N TRP A 43 0.14 -11.51 1.81
CA TRP A 43 -0.12 -10.11 1.49
C TRP A 43 0.54 -9.79 0.16
N VAL A 44 -0.13 -8.96 -0.63
CA VAL A 44 0.34 -8.56 -1.96
C VAL A 44 0.38 -7.05 -2.03
N LEU A 45 1.51 -6.53 -2.51
CA LEU A 45 1.68 -5.10 -2.77
C LEU A 45 1.71 -4.92 -4.28
N CYS A 46 0.83 -4.09 -4.80
CA CYS A 46 0.75 -3.85 -6.24
C CYS A 46 0.66 -2.38 -6.58
N ASP A 47 1.01 -2.07 -7.80
CA ASP A 47 0.98 -0.72 -8.34
C ASP A 47 0.12 -0.71 -9.59
N VAL A 48 -0.62 0.38 -9.81
CA VAL A 48 -1.46 0.56 -11.00
C VAL A 48 -0.97 1.79 -11.72
N ASP A 49 -0.65 1.64 -13.02
CA ASP A 49 -0.18 2.76 -13.81
C ASP A 49 -1.33 3.61 -14.36
N GLU A 50 -0.99 4.65 -15.11
CA GLU A 50 -1.98 5.57 -15.67
C GLU A 50 -2.92 4.93 -16.68
N ARG A 51 -2.56 3.76 -17.22
CA ARG A 51 -3.37 2.98 -18.16
C ARG A 51 -4.16 1.87 -17.49
N GLN A 52 -4.18 1.87 -16.16
CA GLN A 52 -4.84 0.85 -15.34
C GLN A 52 -4.20 -0.55 -15.47
N ASN A 53 -2.92 -0.61 -15.83
CA ASN A 53 -2.17 -1.86 -15.80
C ASN A 53 -1.63 -2.09 -14.40
N SER A 54 -1.97 -3.23 -13.81
CA SER A 54 -1.57 -3.60 -12.46
C SER A 54 -0.30 -4.45 -12.50
N SER A 55 0.65 -4.13 -11.64
CA SER A 55 1.90 -4.87 -11.48
C SER A 55 2.13 -5.21 -10.02
N ILE A 56 2.45 -6.48 -9.73
CA ILE A 56 2.77 -6.90 -8.37
C ILE A 56 4.20 -6.46 -8.08
N ILE A 57 4.39 -5.66 -7.02
CA ILE A 57 5.69 -5.20 -6.58
C ILE A 57 6.34 -6.27 -5.69
N GLU A 58 5.55 -6.83 -4.75
CA GLU A 58 6.05 -7.79 -3.79
C GLU A 58 4.92 -8.63 -3.22
N ARG A 59 5.25 -9.86 -2.80
CA ARG A 59 4.35 -10.75 -2.05
C ARG A 59 5.09 -11.27 -0.84
N GLY A 60 4.37 -11.51 0.24
CA GLY A 60 4.97 -12.07 1.42
C GLY A 60 4.08 -11.94 2.65
N ASN A 61 4.71 -12.03 3.82
CA ASN A 61 3.97 -11.91 5.06
C ASN A 61 3.59 -10.45 5.33
N GLU A 62 2.68 -10.26 6.27
CA GLU A 62 2.17 -8.96 6.66
C GLU A 62 3.30 -7.98 7.03
N ASP A 63 4.22 -8.44 7.87
CA ASP A 63 5.30 -7.61 8.38
C ASP A 63 6.15 -7.01 7.25
N ARG A 64 6.50 -7.85 6.30
CA ARG A 64 7.32 -7.45 5.15
C ARG A 64 6.57 -6.48 4.24
N ILE A 65 5.33 -6.80 3.91
CA ILE A 65 4.55 -6.01 2.96
C ILE A 65 4.20 -4.63 3.51
N PHE A 66 3.81 -4.55 4.77
CA PHE A 66 3.48 -3.25 5.37
C PHE A 66 4.72 -2.39 5.60
N LYS A 67 5.88 -3.00 5.80
CA LYS A 67 7.14 -2.27 5.85
C LYS A 67 7.42 -1.59 4.50
N TYR A 68 7.28 -2.34 3.40
CA TYR A 68 7.46 -1.78 2.06
C TYR A 68 6.41 -0.71 1.75
N LEU A 69 5.16 -0.96 2.11
CA LEU A 69 4.10 0.01 1.92
C LEU A 69 4.38 1.31 2.68
N TYR A 70 4.90 1.20 3.89
CA TYR A 70 5.27 2.37 4.69
C TYR A 70 6.35 3.19 3.98
N MET A 71 7.38 2.53 3.45
CA MET A 71 8.45 3.20 2.71
C MET A 71 7.91 3.92 1.47
N ILE A 72 7.01 3.27 0.73
CA ILE A 72 6.34 3.86 -0.44
C ILE A 72 5.52 5.08 -0.02
N THR A 73 4.78 4.95 1.07
CA THR A 73 3.95 6.04 1.59
C THR A 73 4.80 7.25 1.94
N LEU A 74 5.91 7.05 2.65
CA LEU A 74 6.83 8.14 2.98
C LEU A 74 7.39 8.82 1.73
N GLY A 75 7.69 8.04 0.70
CA GLY A 75 8.14 8.58 -0.58
C GLY A 75 7.09 9.46 -1.25
N LYS A 76 5.83 9.03 -1.20
CA LYS A 76 4.72 9.79 -1.81
C LYS A 76 4.47 11.12 -1.11
N ILE A 77 4.66 11.20 0.19
CA ILE A 77 4.43 12.44 0.95
C ILE A 77 5.68 13.30 1.08
N GLY A 78 6.79 12.88 0.48
CA GLY A 78 8.03 13.65 0.45
C GLY A 78 8.83 13.63 1.74
N LYS A 79 8.72 12.54 2.50
CA LYS A 79 9.47 12.37 3.76
C LYS A 79 10.52 11.28 3.72
#